data_b17d1d48e862b4ebc4f076a90a5c3f5a
#
_entry.id   b17d1d48e862b4ebc4f076a90a5c3f5a
#
_cell.length_a   1.000
_cell.length_b   1.000
_cell.length_c   1.000
_cell.angle_alpha   90.00
_cell.angle_beta   90.00
_cell.angle_gamma   90.00
#
_symmetry.space_group_name_H-M   'P 1'
#
loop_
_entity.id
_entity.type
_entity.pdbx_description
1 polymer ?
#
loop_
_entity_poly.entity_id
_entity_poly.type
_entity_poly.pdbx_seq_one_letter_code
_entity_poly.pdbx_strand_id
1 'polypeptide(L)'
;MKVLFPPTYFPSPHLETDLELMADYLEQGHEVYAVQCRGELPTCFANWEHRPAVCLECRGRFDMGMEILGERVTILPMSPVEDTPEGIPAQFSDIDALKSFTWKGAPVGLSAASSLITKHKEHRLDTIAHQKEVQKEVLAAIHVFRTFKNAAETIDADHAVIFNGRFSTSLPAIFACEQLGITYSTHERGGTKDRYWHIQGTVPHDLENAAQEIDAKWKSTPESDAMRRGSQFFTDRRARVEHSWYSFTKQQQLERLPPCFDPAKHNISIFNTSLEEMEALRGRPAPVRMYRDEIDAVTRMVETTMDDPSIHSYLRIHPHLAGRDSTQTRRLRELHGRYCNLTVVDPDSPVDSYALMERSAAVVTFGSTMGAEACYWGKPSILLGHALYDHEDCAYRPVDHDETIGLIRQRGLPPRPRNGALRYGLWDLERGTPFRRFQANSLGDGTFEGKRVRPRQPLRLLIFFMKVLEHASMRLNLRWWNK
;
A
#
# COMPACT_ATOMS: atom_id res chain seq x y z
N MET A 1 -15.40 5.20 -26.80
CA MET A 1 -15.65 5.55 -25.39
C MET A 1 -14.93 6.84 -25.05
N LYS A 2 -15.48 7.60 -24.12
CA LYS A 2 -14.84 8.77 -23.50
C LYS A 2 -14.25 8.34 -22.15
N VAL A 3 -12.93 8.33 -22.06
CA VAL A 3 -12.17 7.84 -20.91
C VAL A 3 -11.60 9.00 -20.12
N LEU A 4 -11.91 9.07 -18.82
CA LEU A 4 -11.52 10.17 -17.94
C LEU A 4 -10.49 9.74 -16.92
N PHE A 5 -9.40 10.51 -16.80
CA PHE A 5 -8.36 10.37 -15.78
C PHE A 5 -8.51 11.47 -14.73
N PRO A 6 -8.58 11.15 -13.41
CA PRO A 6 -8.56 12.15 -12.34
C PRO A 6 -7.17 12.81 -12.22
N PRO A 7 -7.00 13.78 -11.30
CA PRO A 7 -5.69 14.38 -11.07
C PRO A 7 -4.61 13.34 -10.79
N THR A 8 -3.57 13.35 -11.59
CA THR A 8 -2.52 12.34 -11.63
C THR A 8 -1.66 12.31 -10.36
N TYR A 9 -1.29 11.11 -9.91
CA TYR A 9 -0.23 10.91 -8.93
C TYR A 9 1.13 10.87 -9.66
N PHE A 10 1.88 11.97 -9.63
CA PHE A 10 3.03 12.20 -10.49
C PHE A 10 4.31 11.38 -10.22
N PRO A 11 4.57 10.74 -9.05
CA PRO A 11 5.76 9.90 -8.87
C PRO A 11 5.81 8.71 -9.84
N SER A 12 7.00 8.42 -10.38
CA SER A 12 7.20 7.23 -11.24
C SER A 12 7.03 5.92 -10.45
N PRO A 13 6.48 4.87 -11.07
CA PRO A 13 6.05 4.78 -12.46
C PRO A 13 4.56 5.14 -12.67
N HIS A 14 3.88 5.74 -11.68
CA HIS A 14 2.42 5.93 -11.72
C HIS A 14 1.97 6.93 -12.79
N LEU A 15 2.70 8.04 -12.96
CA LEU A 15 2.44 8.96 -14.08
C LEU A 15 2.68 8.25 -15.42
N GLU A 16 3.76 7.48 -15.53
CA GLU A 16 4.07 6.75 -16.76
C GLU A 16 3.06 5.63 -17.01
N THR A 17 2.45 5.08 -15.97
CA THR A 17 1.31 4.15 -16.10
C THR A 17 0.08 4.86 -16.66
N ASP A 18 -0.25 6.06 -16.15
CA ASP A 18 -1.33 6.87 -16.72
C ASP A 18 -1.06 7.14 -18.22
N LEU A 19 0.17 7.55 -18.57
CA LEU A 19 0.55 7.81 -19.98
C LEU A 19 0.47 6.56 -20.86
N GLU A 20 0.87 5.39 -20.34
CA GLU A 20 0.76 4.10 -21.04
C GLU A 20 -0.70 3.78 -21.35
N LEU A 21 -1.59 3.90 -20.34
CA LEU A 21 -3.01 3.63 -20.48
C LEU A 21 -3.70 4.68 -21.37
N MET A 22 -3.37 5.97 -21.25
CA MET A 22 -3.86 7.01 -22.17
C MET A 22 -3.48 6.69 -23.62
N ALA A 23 -2.22 6.31 -23.86
CA ALA A 23 -1.76 5.94 -25.19
C ALA A 23 -2.51 4.72 -25.75
N ASP A 24 -2.75 3.70 -24.90
CA ASP A 24 -3.50 2.50 -25.29
C ASP A 24 -4.94 2.82 -25.69
N TYR A 25 -5.64 3.66 -24.92
CA TYR A 25 -7.00 4.09 -25.26
C TYR A 25 -7.03 4.93 -26.54
N LEU A 26 -6.07 5.84 -26.73
CA LEU A 26 -5.96 6.64 -27.97
C LEU A 26 -5.69 5.76 -29.20
N GLU A 27 -4.84 4.73 -29.11
CA GLU A 27 -4.59 3.79 -30.19
C GLU A 27 -5.82 2.95 -30.55
N GLN A 28 -6.68 2.67 -29.56
CA GLN A 28 -7.96 1.99 -29.77
C GLN A 28 -9.06 2.91 -30.33
N GLY A 29 -8.76 4.19 -30.59
CA GLY A 29 -9.70 5.14 -31.16
C GLY A 29 -10.68 5.73 -30.14
N HIS A 30 -10.32 5.72 -28.85
CA HIS A 30 -11.13 6.35 -27.79
C HIS A 30 -10.77 7.81 -27.61
N GLU A 31 -11.70 8.60 -27.10
CA GLU A 31 -11.46 9.98 -26.67
C GLU A 31 -10.93 9.94 -25.24
N VAL A 32 -9.80 10.59 -24.98
CA VAL A 32 -9.13 10.58 -23.67
C VAL A 32 -9.12 11.99 -23.09
N TYR A 33 -9.56 12.08 -21.84
CA TYR A 33 -9.66 13.29 -21.06
C TYR A 33 -8.87 13.15 -19.77
N ALA A 34 -8.19 14.20 -19.32
CA ALA A 34 -7.46 14.22 -18.06
C ALA A 34 -7.72 15.49 -17.26
N VAL A 35 -8.04 15.34 -15.98
CA VAL A 35 -8.18 16.46 -15.05
C VAL A 35 -6.79 16.90 -14.59
N GLN A 36 -6.42 18.14 -14.85
CA GLN A 36 -5.13 18.70 -14.43
C GLN A 36 -5.29 19.56 -13.18
N CYS A 37 -4.65 19.16 -12.09
CA CYS A 37 -4.40 20.00 -10.91
C CYS A 37 -3.15 20.85 -11.14
N ARG A 38 -3.25 22.17 -10.91
CA ARG A 38 -2.13 23.12 -11.02
C ARG A 38 -1.70 23.68 -9.66
N GLY A 39 -2.16 23.04 -8.56
CA GLY A 39 -1.95 23.47 -7.19
C GLY A 39 -3.23 23.91 -6.49
N GLU A 40 -4.41 23.61 -7.05
CA GLU A 40 -5.72 23.99 -6.50
C GLU A 40 -6.07 23.20 -5.24
N LEU A 41 -5.58 21.97 -5.09
CA LEU A 41 -5.85 21.16 -3.89
C LEU A 41 -5.11 21.72 -2.67
N PRO A 42 -5.77 21.85 -1.50
CA PRO A 42 -5.14 22.33 -0.27
C PRO A 42 -4.06 21.38 0.28
N THR A 43 -4.08 20.12 -0.15
CA THR A 43 -3.10 19.07 0.13
C THR A 43 -3.27 17.95 -0.89
N CYS A 44 -2.27 17.10 -1.10
CA CYS A 44 -2.41 15.87 -1.87
C CYS A 44 -1.43 14.80 -1.41
N PHE A 45 -1.70 13.53 -1.77
CA PHE A 45 -0.86 12.39 -1.39
C PHE A 45 0.60 12.52 -1.83
N ALA A 46 0.87 13.21 -2.95
CA ALA A 46 2.23 13.45 -3.44
C ALA A 46 2.91 14.68 -2.82
N ASN A 47 2.14 15.57 -2.15
CA ASN A 47 2.63 16.83 -1.61
C ASN A 47 1.86 17.27 -0.36
N TRP A 48 2.07 16.55 0.74
CA TRP A 48 1.37 16.77 2.03
C TRP A 48 1.48 18.19 2.59
N GLU A 49 2.60 18.85 2.32
CA GLU A 49 2.88 20.20 2.81
C GLU A 49 2.49 21.28 1.82
N HIS A 50 1.90 20.90 0.68
CA HIS A 50 1.52 21.80 -0.42
C HIS A 50 2.68 22.72 -0.85
N ARG A 51 3.90 22.16 -0.99
CA ARG A 51 5.08 22.92 -1.40
C ARG A 51 4.99 23.31 -2.87
N PRO A 52 5.14 24.61 -3.20
CA PRO A 52 5.04 25.11 -4.58
C PRO A 52 5.99 24.44 -5.58
N ALA A 53 7.23 24.17 -5.16
CA ALA A 53 8.21 23.49 -6.03
C ALA A 53 7.76 22.07 -6.42
N VAL A 54 7.10 21.34 -5.53
CA VAL A 54 6.56 20.00 -5.80
C VAL A 54 5.37 20.08 -6.75
N CYS A 55 4.48 21.06 -6.58
CA CYS A 55 3.36 21.30 -7.51
C CYS A 55 3.87 21.68 -8.91
N LEU A 56 4.89 22.53 -9.02
CA LEU A 56 5.52 22.87 -10.29
C LEU A 56 6.18 21.67 -10.96
N GLU A 57 6.82 20.80 -10.20
CA GLU A 57 7.39 19.54 -10.72
C GLU A 57 6.29 18.59 -11.23
N CYS A 58 5.23 18.42 -10.47
CA CYS A 58 4.06 17.62 -10.84
C CYS A 58 3.48 18.11 -12.17
N ARG A 59 3.17 19.40 -12.24
CA ARG A 59 2.65 20.04 -13.45
C ARG A 59 3.59 19.87 -14.64
N GLY A 60 4.88 20.19 -14.47
CA GLY A 60 5.84 20.11 -15.56
C GLY A 60 6.11 18.69 -16.05
N ARG A 61 5.94 17.67 -15.18
CA ARG A 61 5.96 16.27 -15.59
C ARG A 61 4.71 15.90 -16.38
N PHE A 62 3.53 16.30 -15.91
CA PHE A 62 2.28 16.10 -16.62
C PHE A 62 2.32 16.76 -18.02
N ASP A 63 2.69 18.06 -18.12
CA ASP A 63 2.78 18.77 -19.38
C ASP A 63 3.74 18.07 -20.37
N MET A 64 4.89 17.57 -19.89
CA MET A 64 5.83 16.77 -20.70
C MET A 64 5.18 15.45 -21.18
N GLY A 65 4.43 14.79 -20.33
CA GLY A 65 3.70 13.57 -20.72
C GLY A 65 2.69 13.83 -21.83
N MET A 66 1.91 14.91 -21.71
CA MET A 66 0.93 15.31 -22.73
C MET A 66 1.61 15.66 -24.06
N GLU A 67 2.74 16.34 -24.01
CA GLU A 67 3.54 16.61 -25.20
C GLU A 67 4.07 15.33 -25.89
N ILE A 68 4.50 14.34 -25.11
CA ILE A 68 4.94 13.06 -25.67
C ILE A 68 3.76 12.34 -26.36
N LEU A 69 2.55 12.43 -25.78
CA LEU A 69 1.33 11.88 -26.37
C LEU A 69 0.82 12.70 -27.59
N GLY A 70 1.50 13.80 -27.96
CA GLY A 70 1.17 14.60 -29.15
C GLY A 70 -0.11 15.42 -29.03
N GLU A 71 -0.42 15.90 -27.81
CA GLU A 71 -1.58 16.75 -27.51
C GLU A 71 -2.94 16.10 -27.88
N ARG A 72 -2.99 14.79 -27.95
CA ARG A 72 -4.23 14.03 -28.28
C ARG A 72 -5.16 13.83 -27.10
N VAL A 73 -4.74 14.21 -25.89
CA VAL A 73 -5.54 14.16 -24.67
C VAL A 73 -6.18 15.51 -24.42
N THR A 74 -7.49 15.53 -24.20
CA THR A 74 -8.20 16.76 -23.83
C THR A 74 -8.00 17.05 -22.34
N ILE A 75 -7.40 18.21 -22.04
CA ILE A 75 -7.12 18.62 -20.66
C ILE A 75 -8.29 19.39 -20.09
N LEU A 76 -8.82 18.93 -18.96
CA LEU A 76 -9.85 19.58 -18.18
C LEU A 76 -9.22 20.24 -16.96
N PRO A 77 -9.23 21.58 -16.83
CA PRO A 77 -8.63 22.24 -15.68
C PRO A 77 -9.45 21.97 -14.41
N MET A 78 -8.77 21.75 -13.28
CA MET A 78 -9.40 21.79 -11.97
C MET A 78 -9.70 23.24 -11.60
N SER A 79 -10.96 23.52 -11.17
CA SER A 79 -11.31 24.85 -10.67
C SER A 79 -10.67 25.10 -9.29
N PRO A 80 -10.35 26.35 -8.93
CA PRO A 80 -9.94 26.69 -7.57
C PRO A 80 -11.01 26.30 -6.53
N VAL A 81 -10.58 26.06 -5.28
CA VAL A 81 -11.50 25.91 -4.14
C VAL A 81 -12.01 27.31 -3.75
N GLU A 82 -13.18 27.69 -4.22
CA GLU A 82 -13.73 29.03 -3.97
C GLU A 82 -14.40 29.16 -2.59
N ASP A 83 -15.10 28.10 -2.14
CA ASP A 83 -15.86 28.09 -0.90
C ASP A 83 -15.58 26.85 -0.05
N THR A 84 -15.62 27.03 1.29
CA THR A 84 -15.66 25.88 2.21
C THR A 84 -17.05 25.25 2.11
N PRO A 85 -17.15 23.96 1.67
CA PRO A 85 -18.42 23.31 1.51
C PRO A 85 -19.16 23.21 2.86
N GLU A 86 -20.49 23.45 2.82
CA GLU A 86 -21.33 23.28 4.00
C GLU A 86 -21.38 21.82 4.49
N GLY A 87 -21.63 21.63 5.78
CA GLY A 87 -21.84 20.32 6.39
C GLY A 87 -20.55 19.59 6.79
N ILE A 88 -19.38 20.24 6.71
CA ILE A 88 -18.14 19.66 7.24
C ILE A 88 -18.08 19.96 8.75
N PRO A 89 -17.94 18.92 9.63
CA PRO A 89 -17.73 19.14 11.06
C PRO A 89 -16.46 19.98 11.30
N ALA A 90 -16.54 20.94 12.21
CA ALA A 90 -15.37 21.75 12.59
C ALA A 90 -14.24 20.86 13.17
N GLN A 91 -14.61 19.74 13.80
CA GLN A 91 -13.71 18.77 14.41
C GLN A 91 -14.30 17.36 14.37
N PHE A 92 -13.46 16.35 14.25
CA PHE A 92 -13.82 14.92 14.40
C PHE A 92 -13.29 14.43 15.75
N SER A 93 -14.12 13.68 16.50
CA SER A 93 -13.76 13.16 17.84
C SER A 93 -12.56 12.22 17.80
N ASP A 94 -12.47 11.41 16.76
CA ASP A 94 -11.46 10.38 16.56
C ASP A 94 -11.35 9.97 15.08
N ILE A 95 -10.45 9.05 14.79
CA ILE A 95 -10.21 8.58 13.42
C ILE A 95 -11.40 7.76 12.86
N ASP A 96 -12.19 7.12 13.70
CA ASP A 96 -13.33 6.31 13.25
C ASP A 96 -14.53 7.23 12.91
N ALA A 97 -14.71 8.31 13.65
CA ALA A 97 -15.65 9.39 13.30
C ALA A 97 -15.27 10.01 11.94
N LEU A 98 -13.97 10.25 11.70
CA LEU A 98 -13.50 10.74 10.40
C LEU A 98 -13.77 9.72 9.28
N LYS A 99 -13.41 8.44 9.47
CA LYS A 99 -13.66 7.37 8.46
C LYS A 99 -15.15 7.27 8.07
N SER A 100 -16.02 7.48 9.03
CA SER A 100 -17.47 7.36 8.85
C SER A 100 -18.11 8.59 8.19
N PHE A 101 -17.36 9.69 8.05
CA PHE A 101 -17.89 10.92 7.49
C PHE A 101 -18.15 10.81 6.01
N THR A 102 -19.39 11.19 5.61
CA THR A 102 -19.82 11.28 4.22
C THR A 102 -20.22 12.72 3.88
N TRP A 103 -19.95 13.12 2.64
CA TRP A 103 -20.41 14.38 2.10
C TRP A 103 -21.19 14.14 0.81
N LYS A 104 -22.47 14.54 0.78
CA LYS A 104 -23.39 14.25 -0.35
C LYS A 104 -23.38 12.76 -0.77
N GLY A 105 -23.33 11.86 0.22
CA GLY A 105 -23.30 10.42 0.01
C GLY A 105 -21.93 9.83 -0.35
N ALA A 106 -20.93 10.66 -0.64
CA ALA A 106 -19.56 10.19 -0.90
C ALA A 106 -18.79 10.04 0.42
N PRO A 107 -18.18 8.88 0.73
CA PRO A 107 -17.41 8.66 1.97
C PRO A 107 -16.02 9.31 1.90
N VAL A 108 -16.01 10.64 1.79
CA VAL A 108 -14.78 11.44 1.68
C VAL A 108 -13.91 11.35 2.94
N GLY A 109 -14.51 11.10 4.10
CA GLY A 109 -13.80 10.94 5.35
C GLY A 109 -12.88 9.71 5.36
N LEU A 110 -13.32 8.59 4.77
CA LEU A 110 -12.50 7.39 4.61
C LEU A 110 -11.23 7.67 3.80
N SER A 111 -11.36 8.39 2.68
CA SER A 111 -10.22 8.75 1.83
C SER A 111 -9.25 9.71 2.52
N ALA A 112 -9.78 10.69 3.26
CA ALA A 112 -8.99 11.61 4.08
C ALA A 112 -8.24 10.87 5.20
N ALA A 113 -8.92 9.95 5.91
CA ALA A 113 -8.31 9.10 6.92
C ALA A 113 -7.19 8.24 6.34
N SER A 114 -7.41 7.59 5.16
CA SER A 114 -6.39 6.79 4.48
C SER A 114 -5.14 7.60 4.15
N SER A 115 -5.31 8.83 3.64
CA SER A 115 -4.21 9.75 3.35
C SER A 115 -3.44 10.13 4.62
N LEU A 116 -4.13 10.53 5.68
CA LEU A 116 -3.52 10.97 6.95
C LEU A 116 -2.80 9.83 7.67
N ILE A 117 -3.43 8.65 7.76
CA ILE A 117 -2.82 7.45 8.36
C ILE A 117 -1.53 7.10 7.63
N THR A 118 -1.54 7.14 6.29
CA THR A 118 -0.35 6.85 5.49
C THR A 118 0.73 7.92 5.66
N LYS A 119 0.35 9.21 5.75
CA LYS A 119 1.27 10.33 5.98
C LYS A 119 1.99 10.20 7.32
N HIS A 120 1.22 10.04 8.39
CA HIS A 120 1.74 10.02 9.76
C HIS A 120 2.26 8.64 10.19
N LYS A 121 1.98 7.58 9.39
CA LYS A 121 2.28 6.19 9.75
C LYS A 121 1.66 5.79 11.11
N GLU A 122 0.48 6.36 11.38
CA GLU A 122 -0.24 6.21 12.64
C GLU A 122 -1.69 5.82 12.38
N HIS A 123 -2.03 4.56 12.65
CA HIS A 123 -3.37 4.01 12.43
C HIS A 123 -4.42 4.56 13.41
N ARG A 124 -3.99 5.05 14.58
CA ARG A 124 -4.82 5.72 15.61
C ARG A 124 -4.49 7.20 15.68
N LEU A 125 -4.52 7.86 14.52
CA LEU A 125 -4.21 9.28 14.45
C LEU A 125 -5.14 10.10 15.37
N ASP A 126 -4.54 10.97 16.19
CA ASP A 126 -5.26 11.96 16.99
C ASP A 126 -5.79 13.06 16.06
N THR A 127 -7.07 12.98 15.72
CA THR A 127 -7.74 13.93 14.81
C THR A 127 -7.86 15.33 15.39
N ILE A 128 -7.82 15.45 16.72
CA ILE A 128 -7.88 16.73 17.45
C ILE A 128 -6.53 17.44 17.34
N ALA A 129 -5.44 16.74 17.66
CA ALA A 129 -4.08 17.29 17.54
C ALA A 129 -3.74 17.65 16.08
N HIS A 130 -4.30 16.93 15.10
CA HIS A 130 -4.08 17.15 13.67
C HIS A 130 -5.24 17.85 12.96
N GLN A 131 -6.12 18.57 13.68
CA GLN A 131 -7.36 19.16 13.16
C GLN A 131 -7.16 19.92 11.83
N LYS A 132 -6.14 20.77 11.74
CA LYS A 132 -5.87 21.55 10.51
C LYS A 132 -5.56 20.67 9.29
N GLU A 133 -4.85 19.57 9.51
CA GLU A 133 -4.52 18.61 8.44
C GLU A 133 -5.75 17.80 8.04
N VAL A 134 -6.53 17.37 9.02
CA VAL A 134 -7.82 16.68 8.81
C VAL A 134 -8.74 17.52 7.93
N GLN A 135 -8.91 18.80 8.25
CA GLN A 135 -9.74 19.72 7.47
C GLN A 135 -9.24 19.87 6.04
N LYS A 136 -7.92 20.03 5.85
CA LYS A 136 -7.33 20.11 4.49
C LYS A 136 -7.55 18.84 3.67
N GLU A 137 -7.39 17.65 4.28
CA GLU A 137 -7.60 16.39 3.57
C GLU A 137 -9.07 16.15 3.21
N VAL A 138 -10.00 16.47 4.11
CA VAL A 138 -11.43 16.41 3.83
C VAL A 138 -11.81 17.37 2.70
N LEU A 139 -11.31 18.61 2.72
CA LEU A 139 -11.53 19.59 1.66
C LEU A 139 -10.96 19.11 0.32
N ALA A 140 -9.74 18.54 0.32
CA ALA A 140 -9.13 17.98 -0.87
C ALA A 140 -10.00 16.85 -1.46
N ALA A 141 -10.48 15.92 -0.62
CA ALA A 141 -11.34 14.83 -1.04
C ALA A 141 -12.68 15.32 -1.64
N ILE A 142 -13.33 16.30 -0.99
CA ILE A 142 -14.56 16.91 -1.51
C ILE A 142 -14.30 17.62 -2.85
N HIS A 143 -13.17 18.31 -2.96
CA HIS A 143 -12.84 19.04 -4.19
C HIS A 143 -12.56 18.09 -5.36
N VAL A 144 -11.82 17.01 -5.12
CA VAL A 144 -11.63 15.95 -6.12
C VAL A 144 -12.96 15.34 -6.54
N PHE A 145 -13.83 15.01 -5.57
CA PHE A 145 -15.17 14.47 -5.87
C PHE A 145 -15.99 15.41 -6.77
N ARG A 146 -16.08 16.69 -6.40
CA ARG A 146 -16.85 17.69 -7.17
C ARG A 146 -16.30 17.88 -8.57
N THR A 147 -14.98 18.12 -8.67
CA THR A 147 -14.33 18.38 -9.94
C THR A 147 -14.43 17.19 -10.87
N PHE A 148 -14.16 16.00 -10.36
CA PHE A 148 -14.22 14.78 -11.17
C PHE A 148 -15.66 14.48 -11.62
N LYS A 149 -16.64 14.59 -10.72
CA LYS A 149 -18.06 14.39 -11.05
C LYS A 149 -18.52 15.36 -12.13
N ASN A 150 -18.24 16.66 -11.96
CA ASN A 150 -18.60 17.66 -12.97
C ASN A 150 -17.91 17.41 -14.31
N ALA A 151 -16.63 17.03 -14.31
CA ALA A 151 -15.92 16.68 -15.54
C ALA A 151 -16.57 15.48 -16.23
N ALA A 152 -16.86 14.42 -15.49
CA ALA A 152 -17.50 13.21 -16.01
C ALA A 152 -18.89 13.49 -16.62
N GLU A 153 -19.71 14.29 -15.93
CA GLU A 153 -21.03 14.73 -16.44
C GLU A 153 -20.90 15.62 -17.69
N THR A 154 -19.93 16.56 -17.69
CA THR A 154 -19.73 17.51 -18.81
C THR A 154 -19.34 16.81 -20.11
N ILE A 155 -18.49 15.80 -20.02
CA ILE A 155 -18.03 15.06 -21.22
C ILE A 155 -18.90 13.84 -21.52
N ASP A 156 -19.85 13.49 -20.66
CA ASP A 156 -20.61 12.23 -20.72
C ASP A 156 -19.64 11.03 -20.77
N ALA A 157 -18.88 10.86 -19.68
CA ALA A 157 -17.80 9.86 -19.59
C ALA A 157 -18.35 8.43 -19.53
N ASP A 158 -17.72 7.51 -20.25
CA ASP A 158 -18.07 6.08 -20.24
C ASP A 158 -17.26 5.30 -19.22
N HIS A 159 -16.00 5.71 -19.00
CA HIS A 159 -15.02 4.98 -18.19
C HIS A 159 -14.05 5.93 -17.49
N ALA A 160 -13.54 5.49 -16.33
CA ALA A 160 -12.48 6.20 -15.60
C ALA A 160 -11.30 5.30 -15.30
N VAL A 161 -10.07 5.85 -15.35
CA VAL A 161 -8.84 5.17 -14.94
C VAL A 161 -8.23 5.90 -13.75
N ILE A 162 -8.07 5.23 -12.61
CA ILE A 162 -7.80 5.86 -11.32
C ILE A 162 -6.59 5.21 -10.64
N PHE A 163 -5.61 6.01 -10.22
CA PHE A 163 -4.48 5.51 -9.44
C PHE A 163 -4.93 4.97 -8.08
N ASN A 164 -4.58 3.73 -7.74
CA ASN A 164 -4.72 3.04 -6.44
C ASN A 164 -6.15 3.01 -5.84
N GLY A 165 -6.88 4.10 -5.83
CA GLY A 165 -8.28 4.15 -5.36
C GLY A 165 -8.49 4.27 -3.84
N ARG A 166 -7.47 4.64 -3.03
CA ARG A 166 -7.65 4.72 -1.56
C ARG A 166 -7.48 6.12 -0.94
N PHE A 167 -6.79 7.05 -1.62
CA PHE A 167 -6.40 8.35 -1.07
C PHE A 167 -7.42 9.46 -1.35
N SER A 168 -7.31 10.58 -0.67
CA SER A 168 -8.13 11.78 -0.87
C SER A 168 -8.12 12.29 -2.31
N THR A 169 -7.10 11.95 -3.08
CA THR A 169 -6.96 12.32 -4.50
C THR A 169 -7.47 11.26 -5.49
N SER A 170 -7.89 10.08 -5.02
CA SER A 170 -8.29 8.98 -5.91
C SER A 170 -9.62 8.32 -5.53
N LEU A 171 -9.84 7.94 -4.26
CA LEU A 171 -11.07 7.29 -3.83
C LEU A 171 -12.34 8.12 -4.12
N PRO A 172 -12.34 9.47 -3.97
CA PRO A 172 -13.50 10.27 -4.33
C PRO A 172 -13.93 10.17 -5.80
N ALA A 173 -12.99 9.91 -6.72
CA ALA A 173 -13.31 9.69 -8.13
C ALA A 173 -14.06 8.37 -8.34
N ILE A 174 -13.71 7.30 -7.60
CA ILE A 174 -14.46 6.03 -7.62
C ILE A 174 -15.91 6.26 -7.20
N PHE A 175 -16.14 6.99 -6.10
CA PHE A 175 -17.51 7.29 -5.65
C PHE A 175 -18.30 8.14 -6.65
N ALA A 176 -17.65 9.06 -7.35
CA ALA A 176 -18.30 9.80 -8.44
C ALA A 176 -18.71 8.86 -9.57
N CYS A 177 -17.85 7.91 -9.97
CA CYS A 177 -18.20 6.89 -10.96
C CYS A 177 -19.41 6.07 -10.52
N GLU A 178 -19.45 5.61 -9.29
CA GLU A 178 -20.58 4.83 -8.74
C GLU A 178 -21.89 5.61 -8.71
N GLN A 179 -21.84 6.88 -8.32
CA GLN A 179 -23.05 7.73 -8.34
C GLN A 179 -23.57 8.00 -9.75
N LEU A 180 -22.69 8.06 -10.75
CA LEU A 180 -23.03 8.31 -12.13
C LEU A 180 -23.29 7.04 -12.95
N GLY A 181 -23.03 5.85 -12.39
CA GLY A 181 -23.12 4.60 -13.13
C GLY A 181 -22.03 4.42 -14.19
N ILE A 182 -20.89 5.12 -14.06
CA ILE A 182 -19.75 5.05 -14.97
C ILE A 182 -18.84 3.88 -14.54
N THR A 183 -18.35 3.11 -15.50
CA THR A 183 -17.39 2.06 -15.21
C THR A 183 -16.03 2.65 -14.83
N TYR A 184 -15.25 1.94 -14.00
CA TYR A 184 -13.90 2.37 -13.67
C TYR A 184 -12.91 1.22 -13.63
N SER A 185 -11.65 1.57 -13.72
CA SER A 185 -10.52 0.69 -13.43
C SER A 185 -9.53 1.41 -12.52
N THR A 186 -8.73 0.64 -11.79
CA THR A 186 -7.63 1.19 -11.00
C THR A 186 -6.30 0.66 -11.53
N HIS A 187 -5.20 1.36 -11.20
CA HIS A 187 -3.87 0.85 -11.49
C HIS A 187 -2.91 1.01 -10.31
N GLU A 188 -1.94 0.10 -10.27
CA GLU A 188 -0.87 0.08 -9.28
C GLU A 188 0.41 -0.51 -9.92
N ARG A 189 1.52 -0.55 -9.19
CA ARG A 189 2.72 -1.27 -9.61
C ARG A 189 2.41 -2.74 -9.86
N GLY A 190 2.95 -3.30 -10.92
CA GLY A 190 2.92 -4.74 -11.17
C GLY A 190 3.90 -5.51 -10.28
N GLY A 191 4.09 -6.78 -10.57
CA GLY A 191 5.00 -7.67 -9.83
C GLY A 191 6.48 -7.29 -9.95
N THR A 192 6.85 -6.64 -11.07
CA THR A 192 8.22 -6.15 -11.32
C THR A 192 8.20 -4.70 -11.78
N LYS A 193 9.37 -4.01 -11.76
CA LYS A 193 9.50 -2.59 -12.10
C LYS A 193 9.09 -2.25 -13.55
N ASP A 194 9.07 -3.23 -14.41
CA ASP A 194 8.72 -3.13 -15.83
C ASP A 194 7.27 -3.54 -16.14
N ARG A 195 6.44 -3.65 -15.08
CA ARG A 195 5.02 -3.99 -15.18
C ARG A 195 4.14 -3.01 -14.39
N TYR A 196 2.93 -2.81 -14.87
CA TYR A 196 1.85 -2.13 -14.15
C TYR A 196 0.66 -3.08 -13.97
N TRP A 197 -0.07 -2.92 -12.88
CA TRP A 197 -1.27 -3.72 -12.61
C TRP A 197 -2.51 -2.87 -12.85
N HIS A 198 -3.28 -3.21 -13.87
CA HIS A 198 -4.53 -2.54 -14.27
C HIS A 198 -5.71 -3.44 -13.93
N ILE A 199 -6.61 -2.97 -13.07
CA ILE A 199 -7.65 -3.77 -12.40
C ILE A 199 -9.01 -3.19 -12.76
N GLN A 200 -9.92 -4.02 -13.23
CA GLN A 200 -11.25 -3.59 -13.65
C GLN A 200 -12.25 -3.61 -12.49
N GLY A 201 -12.96 -2.49 -12.28
CA GLY A 201 -14.10 -2.38 -11.37
C GLY A 201 -13.80 -2.49 -9.87
N THR A 202 -12.54 -2.62 -9.48
CA THR A 202 -12.15 -2.74 -8.08
C THR A 202 -10.78 -2.09 -7.77
N VAL A 203 -10.24 -2.32 -6.57
CA VAL A 203 -9.00 -1.72 -6.07
C VAL A 203 -7.91 -2.78 -5.80
N PRO A 204 -6.61 -2.40 -5.73
CA PRO A 204 -5.50 -3.34 -5.53
C PRO A 204 -5.55 -4.18 -4.25
N HIS A 205 -6.39 -3.80 -3.30
CA HIS A 205 -6.51 -4.49 -2.00
C HIS A 205 -7.70 -5.45 -1.93
N ASP A 206 -8.39 -5.68 -3.04
CA ASP A 206 -9.51 -6.61 -3.13
C ASP A 206 -8.98 -8.06 -3.16
N LEU A 207 -9.27 -8.80 -2.08
CA LEU A 207 -8.79 -10.16 -1.88
C LEU A 207 -9.47 -11.17 -2.82
N GLU A 208 -10.75 -10.96 -3.13
CA GLU A 208 -11.49 -11.81 -4.07
C GLU A 208 -10.96 -11.65 -5.49
N ASN A 209 -10.69 -10.42 -5.91
CA ASN A 209 -10.07 -10.16 -7.20
C ASN A 209 -8.66 -10.79 -7.28
N ALA A 210 -7.85 -10.66 -6.23
CA ALA A 210 -6.53 -11.30 -6.16
C ALA A 210 -6.63 -12.82 -6.28
N ALA A 211 -7.57 -13.46 -5.57
CA ALA A 211 -7.79 -14.90 -5.65
C ALA A 211 -8.17 -15.36 -7.07
N GLN A 212 -9.05 -14.61 -7.74
CA GLN A 212 -9.45 -14.89 -9.12
C GLN A 212 -8.27 -14.76 -10.08
N GLU A 213 -7.45 -13.72 -9.94
CA GLU A 213 -6.25 -13.52 -10.76
C GLU A 213 -5.20 -14.59 -10.51
N ILE A 214 -4.97 -15.01 -9.25
CA ILE A 214 -4.05 -16.10 -8.91
C ILE A 214 -4.49 -17.38 -9.59
N ASP A 215 -5.78 -17.73 -9.49
CA ASP A 215 -6.33 -18.95 -10.12
C ASP A 215 -6.22 -18.89 -11.64
N ALA A 216 -6.61 -17.79 -12.27
CA ALA A 216 -6.52 -17.59 -13.71
C ALA A 216 -5.06 -17.69 -14.21
N LYS A 217 -4.13 -17.04 -13.49
CA LYS A 217 -2.70 -17.05 -13.82
C LYS A 217 -2.12 -18.45 -13.73
N TRP A 218 -2.43 -19.19 -12.68
CA TRP A 218 -1.98 -20.57 -12.50
C TRP A 218 -2.48 -21.49 -13.62
N LYS A 219 -3.77 -21.42 -13.95
CA LYS A 219 -4.39 -22.22 -15.00
C LYS A 219 -3.86 -21.91 -16.42
N SER A 220 -3.50 -20.67 -16.66
CA SER A 220 -3.00 -20.23 -17.98
C SER A 220 -1.51 -20.46 -18.20
N THR A 221 -0.75 -20.82 -17.16
CA THR A 221 0.71 -21.01 -17.23
C THR A 221 1.04 -22.50 -17.29
N PRO A 222 1.88 -22.97 -18.22
CA PRO A 222 2.34 -24.36 -18.23
C PRO A 222 2.97 -24.77 -16.90
N GLU A 223 2.65 -25.97 -16.40
CA GLU A 223 2.98 -26.41 -15.04
C GLU A 223 4.48 -26.24 -14.69
N SER A 224 5.37 -26.66 -15.59
CA SER A 224 6.82 -26.53 -15.38
C SER A 224 7.27 -25.08 -15.21
N ASP A 225 6.70 -24.17 -16.00
CA ASP A 225 6.97 -22.73 -15.90
C ASP A 225 6.35 -22.12 -14.64
N ALA A 226 5.12 -22.51 -14.31
CA ALA A 226 4.43 -22.09 -13.12
C ALA A 226 5.21 -22.45 -11.85
N MET A 227 5.68 -23.69 -11.75
CA MET A 227 6.51 -24.17 -10.64
C MET A 227 7.84 -23.41 -10.55
N ARG A 228 8.52 -23.24 -11.68
CA ARG A 228 9.81 -22.52 -11.73
C ARG A 228 9.66 -21.06 -11.33
N ARG A 229 8.69 -20.34 -11.91
CA ARG A 229 8.51 -18.90 -11.66
C ARG A 229 7.91 -18.63 -10.29
N GLY A 230 6.98 -19.48 -9.83
CA GLY A 230 6.48 -19.42 -8.46
C GLY A 230 7.59 -19.60 -7.43
N SER A 231 8.53 -20.53 -7.69
CA SER A 231 9.73 -20.71 -6.85
C SER A 231 10.67 -19.52 -6.89
N GLN A 232 10.84 -18.90 -8.07
CA GLN A 232 11.70 -17.73 -8.28
C GLN A 232 11.32 -16.57 -7.36
N PHE A 233 10.02 -16.29 -7.17
CA PHE A 233 9.56 -15.27 -6.25
C PHE A 233 10.20 -15.40 -4.86
N PHE A 234 10.18 -16.59 -4.28
CA PHE A 234 10.70 -16.83 -2.92
C PHE A 234 12.22 -16.82 -2.87
N THR A 235 12.88 -17.41 -3.86
CA THR A 235 14.34 -17.42 -3.95
C THR A 235 14.90 -16.01 -4.11
N ASP A 236 14.28 -15.19 -4.95
CA ASP A 236 14.68 -13.81 -5.19
C ASP A 236 14.48 -12.94 -3.94
N ARG A 237 13.35 -13.08 -3.24
CA ARG A 237 13.12 -12.37 -1.97
C ARG A 237 14.16 -12.73 -0.92
N ARG A 238 14.49 -14.02 -0.78
CA ARG A 238 15.56 -14.46 0.12
C ARG A 238 16.94 -13.91 -0.31
N ALA A 239 17.20 -13.83 -1.61
CA ALA A 239 18.39 -13.22 -2.18
C ALA A 239 18.36 -11.67 -2.15
N ARG A 240 17.29 -11.07 -1.58
CA ARG A 240 17.09 -9.61 -1.45
C ARG A 240 17.01 -8.87 -2.78
N VAL A 241 16.56 -9.55 -3.85
CA VAL A 241 16.30 -8.94 -5.15
C VAL A 241 15.08 -8.02 -5.03
N GLU A 242 15.20 -6.81 -5.56
CA GLU A 242 14.13 -5.82 -5.59
C GLU A 242 13.42 -5.89 -6.94
N HIS A 243 12.17 -6.33 -6.94
CA HIS A 243 11.33 -6.42 -8.13
C HIS A 243 10.50 -5.16 -8.35
N SER A 244 9.41 -4.97 -7.60
CA SER A 244 8.53 -3.80 -7.68
C SER A 244 8.67 -2.86 -6.49
N TRP A 245 9.30 -3.34 -5.40
CA TRP A 245 9.49 -2.57 -4.18
C TRP A 245 10.82 -2.89 -3.50
N TYR A 246 11.20 -2.05 -2.54
CA TYR A 246 12.45 -2.19 -1.79
C TYR A 246 12.45 -3.42 -0.88
N SER A 247 13.59 -4.08 -0.78
CA SER A 247 13.79 -5.16 0.19
C SER A 247 14.02 -4.61 1.59
N PHE A 248 13.15 -4.98 2.54
CA PHE A 248 13.28 -4.59 3.94
C PHE A 248 14.33 -5.42 4.73
N THR A 249 14.92 -6.44 4.13
CA THR A 249 15.88 -7.34 4.79
C THR A 249 17.34 -7.01 4.49
N LYS A 250 17.63 -5.98 3.68
CA LYS A 250 19.00 -5.63 3.25
C LYS A 250 19.98 -5.34 4.40
N GLN A 251 19.48 -4.78 5.51
CA GLN A 251 20.30 -4.43 6.66
C GLN A 251 20.44 -5.58 7.68
N GLN A 252 19.74 -6.70 7.48
CA GLN A 252 19.82 -7.88 8.34
C GLN A 252 21.11 -8.65 8.03
N GLN A 253 21.70 -9.21 9.08
CA GLN A 253 22.92 -10.05 8.97
C GLN A 253 22.47 -11.51 8.78
N LEU A 254 22.91 -12.13 7.68
CA LEU A 254 22.58 -13.51 7.36
C LEU A 254 22.87 -14.46 8.55
N GLU A 255 21.98 -15.41 8.76
CA GLU A 255 22.01 -16.43 9.82
C GLU A 255 21.98 -15.87 11.26
N ARG A 256 21.86 -14.56 11.45
CA ARG A 256 21.84 -13.96 12.78
C ARG A 256 20.51 -14.20 13.48
N LEU A 257 20.57 -14.91 14.60
CA LEU A 257 19.44 -15.13 15.51
C LEU A 257 19.47 -14.13 16.68
N PRO A 258 18.35 -13.97 17.42
CA PRO A 258 18.35 -13.24 18.69
C PRO A 258 19.37 -13.84 19.67
N PRO A 259 20.06 -13.04 20.50
CA PRO A 259 21.09 -13.55 21.44
C PRO A 259 20.57 -14.61 22.43
N CYS A 260 19.26 -14.56 22.75
CA CYS A 260 18.60 -15.49 23.67
C CYS A 260 17.91 -16.67 22.95
N PHE A 261 18.22 -16.91 21.66
CA PHE A 261 17.59 -18.00 20.93
C PHE A 261 18.05 -19.35 21.46
N ASP A 262 17.10 -20.13 21.97
CA ASP A 262 17.33 -21.49 22.49
C ASP A 262 16.79 -22.54 21.50
N PRO A 263 17.66 -23.27 20.77
CA PRO A 263 17.22 -24.26 19.79
C PRO A 263 16.53 -25.50 20.43
N ALA A 264 16.66 -25.69 21.74
CA ALA A 264 16.01 -26.80 22.45
C ALA A 264 14.52 -26.53 22.72
N LYS A 265 14.09 -25.27 22.64
CA LYS A 265 12.70 -24.89 22.83
C LYS A 265 11.86 -25.07 21.58
N HIS A 266 10.56 -25.15 21.78
CA HIS A 266 9.56 -25.07 20.72
C HIS A 266 9.34 -23.60 20.35
N ASN A 267 10.17 -23.12 19.45
CA ASN A 267 10.21 -21.71 19.08
C ASN A 267 9.10 -21.35 18.08
N ILE A 268 8.39 -20.29 18.36
CA ILE A 268 7.35 -19.72 17.50
C ILE A 268 7.78 -18.35 17.04
N SER A 269 7.91 -18.13 15.74
CA SER A 269 8.16 -16.78 15.20
C SER A 269 6.85 -16.10 14.84
N ILE A 270 6.70 -14.85 15.27
CA ILE A 270 5.52 -14.02 15.03
C ILE A 270 5.95 -12.81 14.20
N PHE A 271 5.35 -12.63 13.04
CA PHE A 271 5.60 -11.49 12.14
C PHE A 271 4.34 -10.62 12.04
N ASN A 272 4.42 -9.42 12.62
CA ASN A 272 3.31 -8.46 12.54
C ASN A 272 3.25 -7.76 11.17
N THR A 273 2.15 -7.05 10.91
CA THR A 273 1.97 -6.20 9.72
C THR A 273 2.21 -4.73 10.03
N SER A 274 2.22 -3.89 8.99
CA SER A 274 2.13 -2.44 9.10
C SER A 274 0.66 -2.03 9.09
N LEU A 275 0.07 -1.75 10.26
CA LEU A 275 -1.37 -1.46 10.37
C LEU A 275 -1.80 -0.24 9.56
N GLU A 276 -0.92 0.76 9.39
CA GLU A 276 -1.23 1.94 8.59
C GLU A 276 -1.50 1.64 7.11
N GLU A 277 -1.05 0.48 6.60
CA GLU A 277 -1.32 0.09 5.21
C GLU A 277 -2.73 -0.49 5.04
N MET A 278 -3.31 -1.02 6.11
CA MET A 278 -4.56 -1.79 6.07
C MET A 278 -5.74 -1.10 6.73
N GLU A 279 -5.52 -0.07 7.57
CA GLU A 279 -6.54 0.44 8.50
C GLU A 279 -7.68 1.22 7.83
N ALA A 280 -7.42 1.91 6.74
CA ALA A 280 -8.41 2.74 6.04
C ALA A 280 -8.56 2.32 4.58
N LEU A 281 -8.86 1.05 4.37
CA LEU A 281 -9.16 0.48 3.06
C LEU A 281 -10.67 0.35 2.88
N ARG A 282 -11.13 0.66 1.68
CA ARG A 282 -12.49 0.38 1.26
C ARG A 282 -12.68 -1.13 1.12
N GLY A 283 -13.83 -1.64 1.60
CA GLY A 283 -14.14 -3.07 1.49
C GLY A 283 -13.21 -3.98 2.27
N ARG A 284 -12.44 -3.42 3.24
CA ARG A 284 -11.60 -4.23 4.12
C ARG A 284 -12.44 -5.37 4.70
N PRO A 285 -11.99 -6.62 4.59
CA PRO A 285 -12.62 -7.74 5.29
C PRO A 285 -12.71 -7.41 6.78
N ALA A 286 -13.81 -7.78 7.43
CA ALA A 286 -13.93 -7.59 8.87
C ALA A 286 -12.71 -8.21 9.57
N PRO A 287 -12.11 -7.51 10.56
CA PRO A 287 -11.00 -8.09 11.32
C PRO A 287 -11.37 -9.50 11.77
N VAL A 288 -10.41 -10.41 11.75
CA VAL A 288 -10.63 -11.76 12.33
C VAL A 288 -11.07 -11.54 13.76
N ARG A 289 -12.34 -11.84 14.07
CA ARG A 289 -13.02 -11.39 15.30
C ARG A 289 -12.47 -11.98 16.60
N MET A 290 -11.52 -12.92 16.54
CA MET A 290 -11.00 -13.58 17.73
C MET A 290 -10.10 -12.68 18.60
N TYR A 291 -9.50 -11.65 18.02
CA TYR A 291 -8.63 -10.69 18.70
C TYR A 291 -9.01 -9.25 18.35
N ARG A 292 -8.81 -8.31 19.30
CA ARG A 292 -9.08 -6.88 19.08
C ARG A 292 -8.10 -6.24 18.11
N ASP A 293 -6.83 -6.62 18.24
CA ASP A 293 -5.73 -6.21 17.37
C ASP A 293 -4.57 -7.22 17.47
N GLU A 294 -3.49 -6.98 16.71
CA GLU A 294 -2.29 -7.85 16.71
C GLU A 294 -1.62 -7.93 18.09
N ILE A 295 -1.70 -6.86 18.89
CA ILE A 295 -1.08 -6.81 20.21
C ILE A 295 -1.89 -7.64 21.20
N ASP A 296 -3.21 -7.56 21.14
CA ASP A 296 -4.11 -8.43 21.91
C ASP A 296 -3.87 -9.91 21.56
N ALA A 297 -3.68 -10.21 20.27
CA ALA A 297 -3.38 -11.57 19.82
C ALA A 297 -2.05 -12.07 20.39
N VAL A 298 -0.97 -11.29 20.24
CA VAL A 298 0.35 -11.67 20.79
C VAL A 298 0.29 -11.84 22.31
N THR A 299 -0.34 -10.91 23.01
CA THR A 299 -0.48 -10.92 24.47
C THR A 299 -1.18 -12.20 24.92
N ARG A 300 -2.35 -12.49 24.36
CA ARG A 300 -3.13 -13.68 24.74
C ARG A 300 -2.43 -15.00 24.39
N MET A 301 -1.78 -15.09 23.23
CA MET A 301 -0.99 -16.27 22.86
C MET A 301 0.15 -16.52 23.85
N VAL A 302 0.88 -15.49 24.23
CA VAL A 302 2.01 -15.57 25.14
C VAL A 302 1.55 -15.90 26.56
N GLU A 303 0.50 -15.27 27.06
CA GLU A 303 -0.08 -15.54 28.38
C GLU A 303 -0.61 -16.99 28.48
N THR A 304 -1.31 -17.46 27.44
CA THR A 304 -1.85 -18.83 27.44
C THR A 304 -0.76 -19.91 27.29
N THR A 305 0.38 -19.61 26.67
CA THR A 305 1.48 -20.56 26.50
C THR A 305 2.54 -20.48 27.61
N MET A 306 2.37 -19.60 28.60
CA MET A 306 3.34 -19.39 29.68
C MET A 306 3.41 -20.55 30.65
N ASP A 307 2.38 -21.41 30.69
CA ASP A 307 2.33 -22.66 31.47
C ASP A 307 3.24 -23.77 30.91
N ASP A 308 3.69 -23.66 29.65
CA ASP A 308 4.63 -24.59 29.03
C ASP A 308 6.00 -23.92 28.84
N PRO A 309 6.98 -24.13 29.75
CA PRO A 309 8.29 -23.48 29.69
C PRO A 309 9.12 -23.91 28.49
N SER A 310 8.72 -24.95 27.77
CA SER A 310 9.37 -25.39 26.54
C SER A 310 8.97 -24.56 25.31
N ILE A 311 7.91 -23.74 25.39
CA ILE A 311 7.48 -22.84 24.31
C ILE A 311 8.13 -21.48 24.48
N HIS A 312 8.69 -20.91 23.39
CA HIS A 312 9.17 -19.55 23.38
C HIS A 312 8.77 -18.82 22.09
N SER A 313 8.22 -17.63 22.22
CA SER A 313 7.76 -16.80 21.11
C SER A 313 8.78 -15.69 20.79
N TYR A 314 9.00 -15.44 19.51
CA TYR A 314 9.82 -14.35 19.00
C TYR A 314 8.96 -13.44 18.14
N LEU A 315 8.64 -12.26 18.64
CA LEU A 315 7.91 -11.23 17.90
C LEU A 315 8.90 -10.38 17.10
N ARG A 316 8.95 -10.59 15.79
CA ARG A 316 9.73 -9.75 14.85
C ARG A 316 8.89 -8.57 14.43
N ILE A 317 9.16 -7.38 14.97
CA ILE A 317 8.50 -6.15 14.53
C ILE A 317 8.91 -5.86 13.08
N HIS A 318 7.90 -5.54 12.24
CA HIS A 318 8.10 -5.37 10.81
C HIS A 318 9.16 -4.29 10.50
N PRO A 319 10.20 -4.59 9.69
CA PRO A 319 11.29 -3.65 9.42
C PRO A 319 10.86 -2.31 8.82
N HIS A 320 9.73 -2.25 8.14
CA HIS A 320 9.14 -1.00 7.64
C HIS A 320 8.82 0.02 8.76
N LEU A 321 8.66 -0.44 9.99
CA LEU A 321 8.42 0.40 11.17
C LEU A 321 9.73 0.96 11.79
N ALA A 322 10.89 0.65 11.24
CA ALA A 322 12.18 1.18 11.71
C ALA A 322 12.20 2.72 11.67
N GLY A 323 12.74 3.32 12.73
CA GLY A 323 12.82 4.78 12.86
C GLY A 323 11.49 5.49 13.06
N ARG A 324 10.39 4.75 13.32
CA ARG A 324 9.04 5.31 13.50
C ARG A 324 8.58 5.17 14.95
N ASP A 325 8.01 6.27 15.48
CA ASP A 325 7.39 6.32 16.81
C ASP A 325 5.86 6.37 16.66
N SER A 326 5.28 5.25 16.17
CA SER A 326 3.83 5.08 16.08
C SER A 326 3.26 4.40 17.33
N THR A 327 1.96 4.55 17.55
CA THR A 327 1.24 3.82 18.60
C THR A 327 1.46 2.30 18.48
N GLN A 328 1.45 1.75 17.26
CA GLN A 328 1.75 0.35 17.02
C GLN A 328 3.16 -0.02 17.50
N THR A 329 4.17 0.74 17.09
CA THR A 329 5.58 0.46 17.45
C THR A 329 5.81 0.55 18.96
N ARG A 330 5.25 1.58 19.62
CA ARG A 330 5.35 1.73 21.08
C ARG A 330 4.72 0.55 21.82
N ARG A 331 3.47 0.21 21.49
CA ARG A 331 2.73 -0.89 22.14
C ARG A 331 3.40 -2.27 21.91
N LEU A 332 3.98 -2.52 20.73
CA LEU A 332 4.73 -3.75 20.47
C LEU A 332 6.01 -3.81 21.31
N ARG A 333 6.73 -2.68 21.45
CA ARG A 333 7.92 -2.58 22.28
C ARG A 333 7.64 -2.70 23.78
N GLU A 334 6.49 -2.25 24.26
CA GLU A 334 6.05 -2.41 25.65
C GLU A 334 5.89 -3.87 26.07
N LEU A 335 5.82 -4.81 25.12
CA LEU A 335 5.84 -6.25 25.42
C LEU A 335 7.24 -6.76 25.76
N HIS A 336 8.30 -6.00 25.47
CA HIS A 336 9.69 -6.39 25.75
C HIS A 336 9.94 -6.56 27.24
N GLY A 337 10.45 -7.74 27.64
CA GLY A 337 10.72 -8.06 29.02
C GLY A 337 9.51 -8.25 29.93
N ARG A 338 8.29 -8.12 29.39
CA ARG A 338 7.05 -8.30 30.15
C ARG A 338 6.71 -9.77 30.40
N TYR A 339 7.11 -10.65 29.49
CA TYR A 339 6.83 -12.08 29.54
C TYR A 339 8.11 -12.89 29.38
N CYS A 340 8.31 -13.90 30.24
CA CYS A 340 9.53 -14.75 30.23
C CYS A 340 9.63 -15.67 28.99
N ASN A 341 8.49 -15.94 28.32
CA ASN A 341 8.38 -16.77 27.14
C ASN A 341 8.24 -15.94 25.83
N LEU A 342 8.55 -14.60 25.87
CA LEU A 342 8.53 -13.73 24.72
C LEU A 342 9.84 -12.96 24.57
N THR A 343 10.38 -12.98 23.36
CA THR A 343 11.45 -12.07 22.92
C THR A 343 10.92 -11.14 21.83
N VAL A 344 11.01 -9.84 22.04
CA VAL A 344 10.68 -8.82 21.02
C VAL A 344 11.95 -8.48 20.26
N VAL A 345 11.91 -8.57 18.94
CA VAL A 345 12.99 -8.22 18.01
C VAL A 345 12.61 -6.90 17.32
N ASP A 346 13.34 -5.85 17.63
CA ASP A 346 13.10 -4.49 17.12
C ASP A 346 13.15 -4.40 15.57
N PRO A 347 12.44 -3.44 14.95
CA PRO A 347 12.35 -3.31 13.49
C PRO A 347 13.71 -3.04 12.82
N ASP A 348 14.62 -2.35 13.49
CA ASP A 348 15.99 -2.05 13.05
C ASP A 348 17.04 -3.10 13.48
N SER A 349 16.61 -4.14 14.19
CA SER A 349 17.49 -5.23 14.61
C SER A 349 18.11 -5.95 13.40
N PRO A 350 19.42 -6.25 13.44
CA PRO A 350 20.11 -7.01 12.40
C PRO A 350 19.79 -8.51 12.39
N VAL A 351 18.86 -8.98 13.22
CA VAL A 351 18.37 -10.37 13.21
C VAL A 351 17.81 -10.73 11.85
N ASP A 352 18.24 -11.88 11.32
CA ASP A 352 17.76 -12.41 10.04
C ASP A 352 16.37 -13.02 10.19
N SER A 353 15.39 -12.43 9.50
CA SER A 353 14.01 -12.90 9.51
C SER A 353 13.87 -14.31 8.95
N TYR A 354 14.68 -14.68 7.95
CA TYR A 354 14.65 -16.03 7.36
C TYR A 354 15.28 -17.05 8.31
N ALA A 355 16.42 -16.74 8.95
CA ALA A 355 17.01 -17.63 9.94
C ALA A 355 16.05 -17.86 11.12
N LEU A 356 15.39 -16.81 11.60
CA LEU A 356 14.38 -16.91 12.66
C LEU A 356 13.21 -17.80 12.25
N MET A 357 12.65 -17.60 11.05
CA MET A 357 11.59 -18.41 10.48
C MET A 357 12.01 -19.89 10.37
N GLU A 358 13.19 -20.17 9.82
CA GLU A 358 13.69 -21.54 9.58
C GLU A 358 13.98 -22.32 10.87
N ARG A 359 14.41 -21.62 11.92
CA ARG A 359 14.69 -22.21 13.24
C ARG A 359 13.43 -22.33 14.12
N SER A 360 12.30 -21.78 13.71
CA SER A 360 11.05 -21.89 14.43
C SER A 360 10.28 -23.15 14.06
N ALA A 361 9.50 -23.66 15.00
CA ALA A 361 8.61 -24.81 14.81
C ALA A 361 7.38 -24.44 14.01
N ALA A 362 6.86 -23.21 14.21
CA ALA A 362 5.76 -22.63 13.43
C ALA A 362 5.94 -21.12 13.31
N VAL A 363 5.25 -20.55 12.32
CA VAL A 363 5.26 -19.12 12.00
C VAL A 363 3.84 -18.58 12.15
N VAL A 364 3.65 -17.51 12.91
CA VAL A 364 2.37 -16.80 13.06
C VAL A 364 2.47 -15.47 12.32
N THR A 365 1.46 -15.15 11.50
CA THR A 365 1.37 -13.85 10.79
C THR A 365 -0.04 -13.27 10.86
N PHE A 366 -0.13 -11.95 10.63
CA PHE A 366 -1.40 -11.21 10.58
C PHE A 366 -1.74 -10.70 9.17
N GLY A 367 -0.98 -11.13 8.15
CA GLY A 367 -1.12 -10.71 6.76
C GLY A 367 0.22 -10.48 6.05
N SER A 368 1.34 -10.69 6.76
CA SER A 368 2.68 -10.60 6.18
C SER A 368 2.93 -11.70 5.14
N THR A 369 3.63 -11.38 4.07
CA THR A 369 4.10 -12.35 3.06
C THR A 369 4.95 -13.47 3.67
N MET A 370 5.53 -13.25 4.86
CA MET A 370 6.26 -14.29 5.61
C MET A 370 5.43 -15.54 5.88
N GLY A 371 4.09 -15.46 5.85
CA GLY A 371 3.22 -16.63 5.95
C GLY A 371 3.31 -17.55 4.72
N ALA A 372 3.22 -16.99 3.52
CA ALA A 372 3.43 -17.75 2.28
C ALA A 372 4.89 -18.19 2.13
N GLU A 373 5.84 -17.34 2.54
CA GLU A 373 7.27 -17.68 2.52
C GLU A 373 7.59 -18.85 3.45
N ALA A 374 7.01 -18.89 4.67
CA ALA A 374 7.14 -20.02 5.58
C ALA A 374 6.65 -21.33 4.96
N CYS A 375 5.46 -21.33 4.36
CA CYS A 375 4.93 -22.49 3.65
C CYS A 375 5.87 -22.95 2.52
N TYR A 376 6.37 -22.03 1.71
CA TYR A 376 7.30 -22.34 0.63
C TYR A 376 8.59 -23.00 1.14
N TRP A 377 9.13 -22.52 2.27
CA TRP A 377 10.34 -23.08 2.91
C TRP A 377 10.05 -24.28 3.83
N GLY A 378 8.83 -24.86 3.77
CA GLY A 378 8.47 -26.07 4.50
C GLY A 378 8.25 -25.85 6.00
N LYS A 379 7.82 -24.64 6.39
CA LYS A 379 7.43 -24.32 7.77
C LYS A 379 5.91 -24.19 7.91
N PRO A 380 5.31 -24.71 8.99
CA PRO A 380 3.91 -24.46 9.29
C PRO A 380 3.68 -22.95 9.44
N SER A 381 2.67 -22.44 8.75
CA SER A 381 2.25 -21.05 8.81
C SER A 381 0.84 -20.96 9.40
N ILE A 382 0.62 -20.06 10.36
CA ILE A 382 -0.65 -19.74 11.00
C ILE A 382 -1.00 -18.30 10.67
N LEU A 383 -2.08 -18.07 9.95
CA LEU A 383 -2.54 -16.75 9.54
C LEU A 383 -3.71 -16.31 10.40
N LEU A 384 -3.52 -15.24 11.19
CA LEU A 384 -4.50 -14.66 12.10
C LEU A 384 -5.17 -13.38 11.56
N GLY A 385 -4.84 -12.98 10.35
CA GLY A 385 -5.38 -11.81 9.67
C GLY A 385 -5.75 -12.12 8.24
N HIS A 386 -5.72 -11.10 7.38
CA HIS A 386 -5.99 -11.20 5.95
C HIS A 386 -4.74 -10.91 5.12
N ALA A 387 -4.56 -11.67 4.05
CA ALA A 387 -3.44 -11.53 3.12
C ALA A 387 -3.90 -11.80 1.68
N LEU A 388 -3.16 -11.32 0.69
CA LEU A 388 -3.45 -11.60 -0.73
C LEU A 388 -3.38 -13.09 -1.09
N TYR A 389 -2.82 -13.93 -0.21
CA TYR A 389 -2.79 -15.40 -0.33
C TYR A 389 -3.84 -16.11 0.53
N ASP A 390 -4.86 -15.41 1.01
CA ASP A 390 -5.90 -15.95 1.92
C ASP A 390 -6.55 -17.23 1.39
N HIS A 391 -6.77 -17.31 0.08
CA HIS A 391 -7.47 -18.40 -0.60
C HIS A 391 -6.53 -19.53 -1.06
N GLU A 392 -5.22 -19.45 -0.78
CA GLU A 392 -4.20 -20.31 -1.38
C GLU A 392 -3.78 -21.51 -0.53
N ASP A 393 -4.50 -21.88 0.48
CA ASP A 393 -4.22 -23.06 1.35
C ASP A 393 -2.73 -23.24 1.74
N CYS A 394 -2.01 -22.13 1.92
CA CYS A 394 -0.61 -22.16 2.34
C CYS A 394 -0.40 -21.81 3.84
N ALA A 395 -1.50 -21.61 4.59
CA ALA A 395 -1.48 -21.33 6.01
C ALA A 395 -2.65 -21.97 6.73
N TYR A 396 -2.47 -22.31 8.00
CA TYR A 396 -3.56 -22.66 8.90
C TYR A 396 -4.34 -21.41 9.26
N ARG A 397 -5.67 -21.50 9.29
CA ARG A 397 -6.56 -20.38 9.60
C ARG A 397 -7.48 -20.77 10.76
N PRO A 398 -7.01 -20.66 12.01
CA PRO A 398 -7.81 -21.00 13.16
C PRO A 398 -9.04 -20.10 13.27
N VAL A 399 -10.14 -20.65 13.76
CA VAL A 399 -11.41 -19.91 13.91
C VAL A 399 -11.55 -19.23 15.27
N ASP A 400 -10.75 -19.66 16.25
CA ASP A 400 -10.74 -19.11 17.60
C ASP A 400 -9.36 -19.19 18.28
N HIS A 401 -9.29 -18.68 19.51
CA HIS A 401 -8.06 -18.66 20.29
C HIS A 401 -7.59 -20.07 20.68
N ASP A 402 -8.50 -20.96 21.03
CA ASP A 402 -8.17 -22.31 21.49
C ASP A 402 -7.57 -23.15 20.37
N GLU A 403 -8.10 -23.03 19.16
CA GLU A 403 -7.51 -23.65 17.96
C GLU A 403 -6.14 -23.04 17.66
N THR A 404 -5.99 -21.72 17.79
CA THR A 404 -4.68 -21.03 17.63
C THR A 404 -3.65 -21.63 18.60
N ILE A 405 -4.01 -21.77 19.87
CA ILE A 405 -3.13 -22.35 20.90
C ILE A 405 -2.85 -23.82 20.65
N GLY A 406 -3.85 -24.57 20.20
CA GLY A 406 -3.71 -25.97 19.79
C GLY A 406 -2.66 -26.13 18.71
N LEU A 407 -2.70 -25.31 17.66
CA LEU A 407 -1.71 -25.30 16.59
C LEU A 407 -0.31 -24.89 17.08
N ILE A 408 -0.23 -23.88 17.95
CA ILE A 408 1.06 -23.43 18.54
C ILE A 408 1.68 -24.53 19.40
N ARG A 409 0.91 -25.27 20.19
CA ARG A 409 1.41 -26.34 21.07
C ARG A 409 1.72 -27.63 20.34
N GLN A 410 1.18 -27.82 19.13
CA GLN A 410 1.35 -29.06 18.38
C GLN A 410 2.81 -29.27 17.96
N ARG A 411 3.45 -30.26 18.56
CA ARG A 411 4.81 -30.68 18.17
C ARG A 411 4.76 -31.36 16.81
N GLY A 412 5.67 -30.99 15.92
CA GLY A 412 5.71 -31.56 14.57
C GLY A 412 4.49 -31.21 13.71
N LEU A 413 3.85 -30.04 13.94
CA LEU A 413 2.81 -29.52 13.06
C LEU A 413 3.32 -29.57 11.61
N PRO A 414 2.64 -30.28 10.67
CA PRO A 414 3.11 -30.34 9.29
C PRO A 414 2.93 -28.99 8.58
N PRO A 415 3.82 -28.61 7.65
CA PRO A 415 3.54 -27.46 6.79
C PRO A 415 2.34 -27.74 5.87
N ARG A 416 1.63 -26.70 5.46
CA ARG A 416 0.63 -26.83 4.39
C ARG A 416 1.30 -27.16 3.07
N PRO A 417 0.56 -27.74 2.09
CA PRO A 417 1.10 -28.04 0.76
C PRO A 417 1.71 -26.81 0.10
N ARG A 418 2.91 -26.96 -0.44
CA ARG A 418 3.70 -25.88 -1.06
C ARG A 418 3.02 -25.24 -2.28
N ASN A 419 2.06 -25.95 -2.88
CA ASN A 419 1.40 -25.52 -4.11
C ASN A 419 0.71 -24.17 -3.97
N GLY A 420 0.02 -23.89 -2.85
CA GLY A 420 -0.61 -22.59 -2.62
C GLY A 420 0.39 -21.43 -2.59
N ALA A 421 1.54 -21.63 -1.95
CA ALA A 421 2.61 -20.64 -1.95
C ALA A 421 3.14 -20.41 -3.38
N LEU A 422 3.35 -21.48 -4.18
CA LEU A 422 3.82 -21.37 -5.57
C LEU A 422 2.84 -20.60 -6.46
N ARG A 423 1.54 -20.80 -6.28
CA ARG A 423 0.47 -20.08 -6.99
C ARG A 423 0.53 -18.58 -6.68
N TYR A 424 0.57 -18.24 -5.40
CA TYR A 424 0.77 -16.86 -4.97
C TYR A 424 2.07 -16.24 -5.51
N GLY A 425 3.20 -16.96 -5.39
CA GLY A 425 4.50 -16.49 -5.85
C GLY A 425 4.56 -16.24 -7.36
N LEU A 426 3.94 -17.11 -8.18
CA LEU A 426 3.82 -16.93 -9.62
C LEU A 426 3.04 -15.64 -9.94
N TRP A 427 1.87 -15.49 -9.29
CA TRP A 427 1.03 -14.32 -9.51
C TRP A 427 1.73 -13.04 -9.06
N ASP A 428 2.30 -12.99 -7.88
CA ASP A 428 2.92 -11.78 -7.35
C ASP A 428 4.12 -11.33 -8.21
N LEU A 429 4.94 -12.27 -8.68
CA LEU A 429 6.07 -11.98 -9.55
C LEU A 429 5.63 -11.48 -10.94
N GLU A 430 4.53 -12.04 -11.49
CA GLU A 430 4.07 -11.75 -12.84
C GLU A 430 2.83 -10.86 -12.91
N ARG A 431 2.35 -10.39 -11.75
CA ARG A 431 1.17 -9.53 -11.65
C ARG A 431 1.27 -8.33 -12.58
N GLY A 432 0.19 -8.09 -13.31
CA GLY A 432 0.05 -6.96 -14.21
C GLY A 432 0.62 -7.19 -15.60
N THR A 433 0.59 -6.13 -16.41
CA THR A 433 0.97 -6.09 -17.82
C THR A 433 2.35 -5.48 -17.98
N PRO A 434 3.24 -6.03 -18.83
CA PRO A 434 4.49 -5.35 -19.17
C PRO A 434 4.23 -3.99 -19.82
N PHE A 435 5.01 -2.98 -19.44
CA PHE A 435 5.00 -1.72 -20.15
C PHE A 435 5.48 -1.92 -21.60
N ARG A 436 4.84 -1.25 -22.54
CA ARG A 436 5.27 -1.23 -23.95
C ARG A 436 6.12 -0.01 -24.26
N ARG A 437 5.82 1.13 -23.62
CA ARG A 437 6.43 2.43 -23.88
C ARG A 437 7.33 2.92 -22.74
N PHE A 438 7.05 2.51 -21.50
CA PHE A 438 7.88 2.86 -20.36
C PHE A 438 9.00 1.85 -20.15
N GLN A 439 10.24 2.35 -20.02
CA GLN A 439 11.44 1.58 -19.70
C GLN A 439 11.97 2.01 -18.33
N ALA A 440 11.80 1.15 -17.33
CA ALA A 440 12.23 1.42 -15.97
C ALA A 440 13.75 1.24 -15.81
N ASN A 441 14.46 2.29 -15.42
CA ASN A 441 15.87 2.21 -15.02
C ASN A 441 16.00 1.78 -13.56
N SER A 442 15.08 2.21 -12.72
CA SER A 442 14.99 1.85 -11.28
C SER A 442 13.53 1.81 -10.84
N LEU A 443 13.29 1.59 -9.53
CA LEU A 443 11.94 1.59 -8.96
C LEU A 443 11.22 2.96 -9.06
N GLY A 444 11.91 4.05 -9.29
CA GLY A 444 11.34 5.40 -9.35
C GLY A 444 11.86 6.27 -10.48
N ASP A 445 12.54 5.70 -11.48
CA ASP A 445 13.05 6.44 -12.64
C ASP A 445 13.01 5.58 -13.90
N GLY A 446 12.77 6.23 -15.04
CA GLY A 446 12.73 5.58 -16.34
C GLY A 446 12.52 6.58 -17.48
N THR A 447 12.29 6.03 -18.67
CA THR A 447 11.95 6.79 -19.87
C THR A 447 10.63 6.28 -20.45
N PHE A 448 9.81 7.20 -20.95
CA PHE A 448 8.59 6.92 -21.68
C PHE A 448 8.79 7.35 -23.15
N GLU A 449 8.60 6.44 -24.10
CA GLU A 449 8.91 6.68 -25.52
C GLU A 449 10.35 7.21 -25.71
N GLY A 450 11.32 6.66 -24.96
CA GLY A 450 12.71 7.05 -24.98
C GLY A 450 13.04 8.42 -24.36
N LYS A 451 12.04 9.14 -23.81
CA LYS A 451 12.20 10.46 -23.18
C LYS A 451 11.95 10.39 -21.68
N ARG A 452 12.72 11.16 -20.90
CA ARG A 452 12.43 11.32 -19.47
C ARG A 452 11.22 12.24 -19.27
N VAL A 453 10.21 11.76 -18.55
CA VAL A 453 9.02 12.54 -18.19
C VAL A 453 9.38 13.50 -17.04
N ARG A 454 9.95 14.64 -17.37
CA ARG A 454 10.42 15.66 -16.40
C ARG A 454 10.27 17.07 -16.96
N PRO A 455 10.11 18.10 -16.08
CA PRO A 455 10.02 19.48 -16.53
C PRO A 455 11.18 19.90 -17.44
N ARG A 456 10.89 20.73 -18.46
CA ARG A 456 11.90 21.30 -19.34
C ARG A 456 12.70 22.41 -18.65
N GLN A 457 13.84 22.75 -19.18
CA GLN A 457 14.53 24.03 -18.89
C GLN A 457 13.73 25.19 -19.49
N PRO A 458 13.63 26.39 -18.82
CA PRO A 458 14.27 26.74 -17.55
C PRO A 458 13.50 26.30 -16.27
N LEU A 459 12.32 25.74 -16.40
CA LEU A 459 11.47 25.37 -15.24
C LEU A 459 12.19 24.45 -14.24
N ARG A 460 13.03 23.53 -14.72
CA ARG A 460 13.83 22.66 -13.82
C ARG A 460 14.78 23.44 -12.92
N LEU A 461 15.43 24.49 -13.45
CA LEU A 461 16.30 25.35 -12.63
C LEU A 461 15.48 26.10 -11.59
N LEU A 462 14.34 26.65 -11.96
CA LEU A 462 13.44 27.31 -11.02
C LEU A 462 13.00 26.36 -9.90
N ILE A 463 12.56 25.15 -10.23
CA ILE A 463 12.17 24.12 -9.24
C ILE A 463 13.34 23.79 -8.30
N PHE A 464 14.56 23.65 -8.84
CA PHE A 464 15.74 23.39 -8.02
C PHE A 464 15.98 24.52 -7.00
N PHE A 465 15.99 25.77 -7.44
CA PHE A 465 16.16 26.92 -6.54
C PHE A 465 15.03 27.02 -5.51
N MET A 466 13.78 26.79 -5.93
CA MET A 466 12.65 26.79 -5.01
C MET A 466 12.78 25.68 -3.96
N LYS A 467 13.17 24.47 -4.32
CA LYS A 467 13.41 23.37 -3.37
C LYS A 467 14.49 23.73 -2.35
N VAL A 468 15.55 24.41 -2.77
CA VAL A 468 16.61 24.89 -1.87
C VAL A 468 16.06 25.92 -0.88
N LEU A 469 15.28 26.90 -1.37
CA LEU A 469 14.65 27.94 -0.54
C LEU A 469 13.64 27.35 0.43
N GLU A 470 12.79 26.44 -0.03
CA GLU A 470 11.81 25.71 0.81
C GLU A 470 12.52 24.91 1.91
N HIS A 471 13.61 24.22 1.57
CA HIS A 471 14.39 23.46 2.56
C HIS A 471 15.05 24.37 3.61
N ALA A 472 15.61 25.49 3.20
CA ALA A 472 16.17 26.50 4.11
C ALA A 472 15.07 27.08 5.02
N SER A 473 13.90 27.42 4.45
CA SER A 473 12.76 27.95 5.17
C SER A 473 12.19 26.95 6.20
N MET A 474 12.15 25.66 5.85
CA MET A 474 11.74 24.61 6.80
C MET A 474 12.69 24.51 8.00
N ARG A 475 14.02 24.61 7.77
CA ARG A 475 15.02 24.61 8.86
C ARG A 475 14.87 25.80 9.79
N LEU A 476 14.40 26.94 9.26
CA LEU A 476 14.16 28.16 10.03
C LEU A 476 12.72 28.24 10.59
N ASN A 477 11.93 27.19 10.40
CA ASN A 477 10.50 27.13 10.78
C ASN A 477 9.62 28.23 10.13
N LEU A 478 10.04 28.76 8.96
CA LEU A 478 9.40 29.81 8.17
C LEU A 478 8.71 29.19 6.95
N ARG A 479 7.51 28.62 7.14
CA ARG A 479 6.73 28.00 6.02
C ARG A 479 5.94 29.10 5.27
N TRP A 480 6.62 29.90 4.46
CA TRP A 480 6.02 31.03 3.72
C TRP A 480 4.90 30.65 2.74
N TRP A 481 4.88 29.40 2.28
CA TRP A 481 3.85 28.86 1.36
C TRP A 481 2.57 28.40 2.08
N ASN A 482 2.50 28.39 3.39
CA ASN A 482 1.33 28.01 4.19
C ASN A 482 0.49 29.21 4.64
N LYS A 483 0.79 30.41 4.13
CA LYS A 483 0.04 31.63 4.45
C LYS A 483 -1.13 31.84 3.50
#